data_e8b01874939d47d5756d4c0a49be7118
#
_entry.id   e8b01874939d47d5756d4c0a49be7118
#
_cell.length_a   1.000
_cell.length_b   1.000
_cell.length_c   1.000
_cell.angle_alpha   90.00
_cell.angle_beta   90.00
_cell.angle_gamma   90.00
#
_symmetry.space_group_name_H-M   'P 1'
#
loop_
_entity.id
_entity.type
_entity.pdbx_description
1 polymer ?
#
loop_
_entity_poly.entity_id
_entity_poly.type
_entity_poly.pdbx_seq_one_letter_code
_entity_poly.pdbx_strand_id
1 'polypeptide(L)'
;MHTFFRTLLVGTVLAFGASTVASAAGAQDPVVGTWKLDLAKSRFSPGPALKSQTRTYAATADGVALTFTGVAADGTAMSGASNFKYDGKDYPLTGSPDYDALSAKRIDSNTIESTQKKAGKPVGKTTRTVSKDGKVLTLSSKGTGAKGAAYDNVMVFDRQ
;
A
#
# COMPACT_ATOMS: atom_id res chain seq x y z
N MET A 1 41.41 78.35 10.23
CA MET A 1 40.39 77.94 9.26
C MET A 1 40.52 76.39 9.19
N HIS A 2 39.65 75.65 9.91
CA HIS A 2 39.67 74.22 9.95
C HIS A 2 38.41 73.70 9.32
N THR A 3 38.55 73.01 8.18
CA THR A 3 37.47 72.45 7.43
C THR A 3 37.33 70.96 7.83
N PHE A 4 36.21 70.62 8.52
CA PHE A 4 35.89 69.23 8.88
C PHE A 4 35.20 68.52 7.70
N PHE A 5 35.83 67.43 7.17
CA PHE A 5 35.22 66.49 6.25
C PHE A 5 34.45 65.45 7.04
N ARG A 6 33.12 65.40 6.86
CA ARG A 6 32.27 64.30 7.39
C ARG A 6 32.18 63.22 6.33
N THR A 7 32.77 62.08 6.59
CA THR A 7 32.62 60.90 5.77
C THR A 7 31.33 60.19 6.15
N LEU A 8 30.41 60.04 5.18
CA LEU A 8 29.15 59.31 5.30
C LEU A 8 29.41 57.84 4.98
N LEU A 9 29.25 56.96 5.94
CA LEU A 9 29.34 55.49 5.74
C LEU A 9 27.96 54.98 5.37
N VAL A 10 27.76 54.59 4.09
CA VAL A 10 26.54 53.94 3.61
C VAL A 10 26.70 52.45 3.91
N GLY A 11 26.01 51.96 4.92
CA GLY A 11 25.93 50.53 5.23
C GLY A 11 24.91 49.83 4.32
N THR A 12 25.39 48.97 3.42
CA THR A 12 24.55 48.13 2.60
C THR A 12 24.14 46.91 3.41
N VAL A 13 22.88 46.83 3.80
CA VAL A 13 22.29 45.64 4.43
C VAL A 13 21.93 44.63 3.34
N LEU A 14 22.71 43.55 3.21
CA LEU A 14 22.33 42.39 2.41
C LEU A 14 21.26 41.58 3.18
N ALA A 15 20.01 41.65 2.74
CA ALA A 15 18.97 40.77 3.19
C ALA A 15 19.14 39.38 2.50
N PHE A 16 19.62 38.40 3.26
CA PHE A 16 19.59 36.99 2.84
C PHE A 16 18.14 36.49 2.91
N GLY A 17 17.50 36.41 1.77
CA GLY A 17 16.20 35.76 1.64
C GLY A 17 16.39 34.24 1.75
N ALA A 18 16.01 33.67 2.89
CA ALA A 18 15.93 32.22 3.05
C ALA A 18 14.74 31.71 2.23
N SER A 19 15.00 31.21 1.01
CA SER A 19 14.00 30.49 0.23
C SER A 19 13.72 29.15 0.90
N THR A 20 12.60 29.02 1.60
CA THR A 20 12.09 27.76 2.08
C THR A 20 11.60 26.95 0.88
N VAL A 21 12.38 25.99 0.43
CA VAL A 21 11.91 24.95 -0.50
C VAL A 21 10.88 24.11 0.26
N ALA A 22 9.60 24.41 0.05
CA ALA A 22 8.52 23.51 0.46
C ALA A 22 8.70 22.21 -0.32
N SER A 23 9.22 21.16 0.33
CA SER A 23 9.17 19.81 -0.20
C SER A 23 7.70 19.46 -0.40
N ALA A 24 7.25 19.36 -1.65
CA ALA A 24 5.95 18.78 -1.97
C ALA A 24 6.02 17.32 -1.49
N ALA A 25 5.50 17.05 -0.29
CA ALA A 25 5.24 15.69 0.16
C ALA A 25 4.28 15.09 -0.86
N GLY A 26 4.76 14.20 -1.72
CA GLY A 26 3.92 13.46 -2.64
C GLY A 26 2.78 12.84 -1.86
N ALA A 27 1.55 12.92 -2.39
CA ALA A 27 0.37 12.40 -1.72
C ALA A 27 0.62 10.95 -1.31
N GLN A 28 0.51 10.65 -0.02
CA GLN A 28 0.73 9.33 0.51
C GLN A 28 -0.25 8.34 -0.13
N ASP A 29 0.23 7.12 -0.48
CA ASP A 29 -0.63 6.07 -1.01
C ASP A 29 -1.80 5.83 -0.05
N PRO A 30 -3.06 5.96 -0.49
CA PRO A 30 -4.22 5.84 0.39
C PRO A 30 -4.32 4.48 1.10
N VAL A 31 -3.62 3.44 0.63
CA VAL A 31 -3.60 2.13 1.30
C VAL A 31 -2.74 2.12 2.57
N VAL A 32 -1.78 3.04 2.71
CA VAL A 32 -0.87 3.06 3.87
C VAL A 32 -1.66 3.17 5.16
N GLY A 33 -1.43 2.25 6.08
CA GLY A 33 -2.13 2.11 7.35
C GLY A 33 -2.43 0.66 7.70
N THR A 34 -3.18 0.47 8.78
CA THR A 34 -3.61 -0.83 9.28
C THR A 34 -5.08 -1.05 9.00
N TRP A 35 -5.42 -2.26 8.56
CA TRP A 35 -6.72 -2.65 8.04
C TRP A 35 -7.17 -3.96 8.67
N LYS A 36 -8.35 -3.99 9.26
CA LYS A 36 -8.93 -5.18 9.90
C LYS A 36 -10.09 -5.71 9.08
N LEU A 37 -10.09 -7.03 8.81
CA LEU A 37 -11.13 -7.71 8.04
C LEU A 37 -12.49 -7.58 8.72
N ASP A 38 -13.48 -7.10 7.98
CA ASP A 38 -14.90 -7.13 8.31
C ASP A 38 -15.54 -8.34 7.61
N LEU A 39 -15.80 -9.38 8.39
CA LEU A 39 -16.39 -10.61 7.86
C LEU A 39 -17.83 -10.42 7.40
N ALA A 40 -18.59 -9.51 8.04
CA ALA A 40 -19.99 -9.28 7.68
C ALA A 40 -20.14 -8.61 6.31
N LYS A 41 -19.14 -7.82 5.90
CA LYS A 41 -19.10 -7.17 4.58
C LYS A 41 -18.36 -8.00 3.53
N SER A 42 -17.75 -9.11 3.92
CA SER A 42 -16.90 -9.93 3.05
C SER A 42 -17.65 -11.14 2.47
N ARG A 43 -17.21 -11.61 1.29
CA ARG A 43 -17.74 -12.80 0.64
C ARG A 43 -16.60 -13.70 0.22
N PHE A 44 -16.71 -14.99 0.54
CA PHE A 44 -15.75 -16.03 0.17
C PHE A 44 -16.48 -17.11 -0.65
N SER A 45 -16.01 -17.36 -1.86
CA SER A 45 -16.61 -18.35 -2.76
C SER A 45 -15.52 -19.21 -3.38
N PRO A 46 -15.57 -20.54 -3.23
CA PRO A 46 -16.61 -21.33 -2.58
C PRO A 46 -16.55 -21.33 -1.03
N GLY A 47 -15.63 -20.61 -0.40
CA GLY A 47 -15.42 -20.64 1.03
C GLY A 47 -14.50 -21.82 1.47
N PRO A 48 -14.36 -22.09 2.77
CA PRO A 48 -14.87 -21.31 3.90
C PRO A 48 -14.15 -19.96 4.08
N ALA A 49 -14.77 -19.04 4.83
CA ALA A 49 -14.21 -17.74 5.17
C ALA A 49 -13.04 -17.86 6.16
N LEU A 50 -12.10 -16.91 6.09
CA LEU A 50 -11.14 -16.69 7.18
C LEU A 50 -11.88 -16.35 8.48
N LYS A 51 -11.28 -16.66 9.64
CA LYS A 51 -11.80 -16.23 10.94
C LYS A 51 -11.41 -14.78 11.26
N SER A 52 -10.21 -14.36 10.84
CA SER A 52 -9.75 -12.98 10.97
C SER A 52 -8.60 -12.70 10.02
N GLN A 53 -8.38 -11.43 9.68
CA GLN A 53 -7.14 -10.96 9.08
C GLN A 53 -6.92 -9.49 9.42
N THR A 54 -5.67 -9.14 9.71
CA THR A 54 -5.17 -7.76 9.77
C THR A 54 -4.09 -7.58 8.72
N ARG A 55 -4.14 -6.49 7.98
CA ARG A 55 -3.14 -6.13 6.97
C ARG A 55 -2.58 -4.76 7.31
N THR A 56 -1.27 -4.62 7.24
CA THR A 56 -0.59 -3.32 7.40
C THR A 56 0.21 -3.02 6.15
N TYR A 57 0.01 -1.83 5.63
CA TYR A 57 0.78 -1.30 4.51
C TYR A 57 1.60 -0.10 5.01
N ALA A 58 2.90 -0.15 4.84
CA ALA A 58 3.82 0.94 5.14
C ALA A 58 4.39 1.51 3.84
N ALA A 59 4.56 2.83 3.76
CA ALA A 59 5.22 3.44 2.62
C ALA A 59 6.70 3.04 2.58
N THR A 60 7.21 2.78 1.37
CA THR A 60 8.64 2.65 1.08
C THR A 60 9.07 3.76 0.12
N ALA A 61 10.34 3.84 -0.22
CA ALA A 61 10.85 4.90 -1.11
C ALA A 61 10.10 4.97 -2.46
N ASP A 62 9.65 3.82 -2.98
CA ASP A 62 9.08 3.72 -4.33
C ASP A 62 7.92 2.70 -4.45
N GLY A 63 7.36 2.28 -3.31
CA GLY A 63 6.26 1.33 -3.26
C GLY A 63 5.67 1.17 -1.86
N VAL A 64 5.27 -0.04 -1.53
CA VAL A 64 4.71 -0.38 -0.21
C VAL A 64 5.28 -1.68 0.33
N ALA A 65 5.43 -1.72 1.65
CA ALA A 65 5.66 -2.94 2.42
C ALA A 65 4.31 -3.41 2.99
N LEU A 66 3.91 -4.61 2.63
CA LEU A 66 2.73 -5.30 3.15
C LEU A 66 3.16 -6.33 4.19
N THR A 67 2.50 -6.33 5.33
CA THR A 67 2.45 -7.47 6.26
C THR A 67 1.00 -7.85 6.52
N PHE A 68 0.76 -9.13 6.77
CA PHE A 68 -0.56 -9.58 7.22
C PHE A 68 -0.44 -10.69 8.25
N THR A 69 -1.40 -10.71 9.15
CA THR A 69 -1.60 -11.78 10.14
C THR A 69 -3.08 -12.12 10.20
N GLY A 70 -3.42 -13.32 10.68
CA GLY A 70 -4.81 -13.71 10.81
C GLY A 70 -4.98 -15.15 11.26
N VAL A 71 -6.22 -15.63 11.13
CA VAL A 71 -6.60 -16.99 11.42
C VAL A 71 -7.40 -17.54 10.25
N ALA A 72 -6.95 -18.65 9.70
CA ALA A 72 -7.62 -19.36 8.62
C ALA A 72 -8.93 -20.00 9.11
N ALA A 73 -9.73 -20.50 8.19
CA ALA A 73 -11.02 -21.14 8.48
C ALA A 73 -10.90 -22.33 9.44
N ASP A 74 -9.84 -23.13 9.30
CA ASP A 74 -9.54 -24.28 10.15
C ASP A 74 -8.99 -23.91 11.54
N GLY A 75 -8.71 -22.63 11.78
CA GLY A 75 -8.11 -22.14 13.03
C GLY A 75 -6.60 -21.99 12.98
N THR A 76 -5.94 -22.34 11.89
CA THR A 76 -4.50 -22.19 11.74
C THR A 76 -4.11 -20.71 11.70
N ALA A 77 -3.08 -20.32 12.44
CA ALA A 77 -2.52 -18.99 12.37
C ALA A 77 -1.85 -18.76 10.99
N MET A 78 -2.05 -17.58 10.42
CA MET A 78 -1.45 -17.19 9.15
C MET A 78 -0.72 -15.86 9.28
N SER A 79 0.41 -15.74 8.61
CA SER A 79 1.17 -14.50 8.51
C SER A 79 1.99 -14.48 7.23
N GLY A 80 2.24 -13.30 6.71
CA GLY A 80 3.07 -13.16 5.52
C GLY A 80 3.42 -11.72 5.24
N ALA A 81 4.27 -11.52 4.25
CA ALA A 81 4.81 -10.23 3.87
C ALA A 81 5.18 -10.15 2.39
N SER A 82 5.21 -8.94 1.87
CA SER A 82 5.75 -8.60 0.56
C SER A 82 6.17 -7.13 0.54
N ASN A 83 7.29 -6.84 -0.10
CA ASN A 83 7.66 -5.48 -0.48
C ASN A 83 7.53 -5.37 -1.99
N PHE A 84 6.70 -4.48 -2.49
CA PHE A 84 6.44 -4.37 -3.92
C PHE A 84 6.21 -2.93 -4.39
N LYS A 85 6.46 -2.71 -5.69
CA LYS A 85 6.19 -1.47 -6.40
C LYS A 85 4.99 -1.64 -7.32
N TYR A 86 4.53 -0.54 -7.93
CA TYR A 86 3.44 -0.55 -8.90
C TYR A 86 3.94 -0.51 -10.34
N ASP A 87 5.08 -1.14 -10.61
CA ASP A 87 5.80 -1.14 -11.89
C ASP A 87 5.49 -2.37 -12.77
N GLY A 88 4.64 -3.27 -12.28
CA GLY A 88 4.23 -4.49 -12.98
C GLY A 88 5.26 -5.61 -12.97
N LYS A 89 6.37 -5.46 -12.25
CA LYS A 89 7.35 -6.53 -12.03
C LYS A 89 6.90 -7.48 -10.93
N ASP A 90 7.48 -8.66 -10.92
CA ASP A 90 7.18 -9.68 -9.91
C ASP A 90 7.98 -9.42 -8.63
N TYR A 91 7.29 -9.49 -7.51
CA TYR A 91 7.85 -9.34 -6.16
C TYR A 91 7.49 -10.55 -5.31
N PRO A 92 8.43 -11.07 -4.51
CA PRO A 92 8.17 -12.20 -3.62
C PRO A 92 7.05 -11.89 -2.62
N LEU A 93 6.24 -12.90 -2.33
CA LEU A 93 5.26 -12.86 -1.25
C LEU A 93 5.37 -14.14 -0.43
N THR A 94 5.39 -13.98 0.88
CA THR A 94 5.43 -15.10 1.84
C THR A 94 4.07 -15.30 2.51
N GLY A 95 3.88 -16.46 3.14
CA GLY A 95 2.71 -16.74 3.99
C GLY A 95 1.42 -17.09 3.25
N SER A 96 1.45 -17.34 1.94
CA SER A 96 0.33 -17.88 1.18
C SER A 96 0.67 -19.25 0.63
N PRO A 97 -0.18 -20.27 0.78
CA PRO A 97 -0.01 -21.54 0.09
C PRO A 97 -0.33 -21.45 -1.41
N ASP A 98 -1.17 -20.50 -1.80
CA ASP A 98 -1.74 -20.40 -3.14
C ASP A 98 -0.80 -19.68 -4.13
N TYR A 99 0.04 -18.75 -3.66
CA TYR A 99 0.96 -17.99 -4.51
C TYR A 99 2.19 -17.53 -3.72
N ASP A 100 3.31 -17.34 -4.41
CA ASP A 100 4.63 -16.99 -3.87
C ASP A 100 5.18 -15.68 -4.42
N ALA A 101 4.49 -15.07 -5.39
CA ALA A 101 4.84 -13.78 -5.94
C ALA A 101 3.58 -13.00 -6.38
N LEU A 102 3.73 -11.68 -6.46
CA LEU A 102 2.75 -10.80 -7.06
C LEU A 102 3.42 -9.73 -7.92
N SER A 103 2.72 -9.30 -8.96
CA SER A 103 3.02 -8.05 -9.66
C SER A 103 1.84 -7.09 -9.48
N ALA A 104 2.11 -5.79 -9.41
CA ALA A 104 1.08 -4.79 -9.17
C ALA A 104 1.22 -3.61 -10.13
N LYS A 105 0.08 -3.07 -10.56
CA LYS A 105 -0.02 -1.85 -11.38
C LYS A 105 -1.07 -0.91 -10.79
N ARG A 106 -0.75 0.38 -10.78
CA ARG A 106 -1.71 1.42 -10.40
C ARG A 106 -2.67 1.69 -11.56
N ILE A 107 -3.97 1.61 -11.29
CA ILE A 107 -5.03 1.92 -12.26
C ILE A 107 -5.45 3.39 -12.10
N ASP A 108 -5.66 3.81 -10.85
CA ASP A 108 -5.94 5.20 -10.47
C ASP A 108 -5.41 5.49 -9.06
N SER A 109 -5.72 6.66 -8.50
CA SER A 109 -5.25 7.08 -7.17
C SER A 109 -5.65 6.12 -6.04
N ASN A 110 -6.77 5.41 -6.18
CA ASN A 110 -7.36 4.56 -5.15
C ASN A 110 -7.37 3.06 -5.53
N THR A 111 -7.06 2.72 -6.79
CA THR A 111 -7.22 1.38 -7.35
C THR A 111 -5.90 0.82 -7.87
N ILE A 112 -5.59 -0.39 -7.43
CA ILE A 112 -4.43 -1.18 -7.87
C ILE A 112 -4.92 -2.53 -8.37
N GLU A 113 -4.43 -2.97 -9.53
CA GLU A 113 -4.57 -4.36 -10.00
C GLU A 113 -3.29 -5.14 -9.71
N SER A 114 -3.43 -6.36 -9.19
CA SER A 114 -2.32 -7.28 -8.93
C SER A 114 -2.57 -8.62 -9.59
N THR A 115 -1.51 -9.23 -10.12
CA THR A 115 -1.51 -10.62 -10.58
C THR A 115 -0.73 -11.46 -9.60
N GLN A 116 -1.36 -12.50 -9.04
CA GLN A 116 -0.71 -13.49 -8.19
C GLN A 116 -0.09 -14.58 -9.05
N LYS A 117 1.10 -15.02 -8.67
CA LYS A 117 1.84 -16.07 -9.38
C LYS A 117 2.30 -17.18 -8.43
N LYS A 118 2.33 -18.40 -8.93
CA LYS A 118 2.92 -19.56 -8.26
C LYS A 118 3.95 -20.18 -9.19
N ALA A 119 5.19 -20.29 -8.72
CA ALA A 119 6.31 -20.78 -9.53
C ALA A 119 6.39 -20.07 -10.91
N GLY A 120 6.23 -18.76 -10.93
CA GLY A 120 6.27 -17.90 -12.12
C GLY A 120 5.01 -17.93 -13.01
N LYS A 121 4.01 -18.80 -12.72
CA LYS A 121 2.77 -18.89 -13.51
C LYS A 121 1.66 -18.07 -12.85
N PRO A 122 0.88 -17.27 -13.62
CA PRO A 122 -0.30 -16.58 -13.09
C PRO A 122 -1.33 -17.59 -12.56
N VAL A 123 -1.80 -17.37 -11.33
CA VAL A 123 -2.82 -18.17 -10.66
C VAL A 123 -4.03 -17.37 -10.21
N GLY A 124 -3.94 -16.06 -10.20
CA GLY A 124 -5.06 -15.20 -9.83
C GLY A 124 -4.81 -13.72 -10.09
N LYS A 125 -5.88 -12.96 -9.93
CA LYS A 125 -5.88 -11.49 -9.98
C LYS A 125 -6.62 -10.92 -8.78
N THR A 126 -6.15 -9.78 -8.30
CA THR A 126 -6.81 -9.00 -7.24
C THR A 126 -6.90 -7.54 -7.66
N THR A 127 -8.09 -6.98 -7.60
CA THR A 127 -8.30 -5.54 -7.60
C THR A 127 -8.40 -5.05 -6.16
N ARG A 128 -7.54 -4.12 -5.78
CA ARG A 128 -7.52 -3.47 -4.48
C ARG A 128 -8.02 -2.05 -4.64
N THR A 129 -9.04 -1.68 -3.89
CA THR A 129 -9.61 -0.32 -3.92
C THR A 129 -9.73 0.23 -2.50
N VAL A 130 -9.24 1.46 -2.30
CA VAL A 130 -9.48 2.23 -1.07
C VAL A 130 -10.62 3.20 -1.34
N SER A 131 -11.61 3.28 -0.44
CA SER A 131 -12.71 4.22 -0.58
C SER A 131 -12.22 5.68 -0.58
N LYS A 132 -12.98 6.59 -1.19
CA LYS A 132 -12.59 8.01 -1.30
C LYS A 132 -12.37 8.69 0.05
N ASP A 133 -13.09 8.27 1.08
CA ASP A 133 -12.93 8.75 2.46
C ASP A 133 -11.75 8.09 3.20
N GLY A 134 -11.06 7.14 2.55
CA GLY A 134 -9.90 6.44 3.09
C GLY A 134 -10.22 5.45 4.21
N LYS A 135 -11.48 5.07 4.46
CA LYS A 135 -11.89 4.26 5.61
C LYS A 135 -12.07 2.78 5.31
N VAL A 136 -12.32 2.43 4.05
CA VAL A 136 -12.62 1.06 3.63
C VAL A 136 -11.63 0.62 2.56
N LEU A 137 -11.04 -0.57 2.75
CA LEU A 137 -10.22 -1.26 1.77
C LEU A 137 -11.00 -2.48 1.26
N THR A 138 -11.17 -2.60 -0.05
CA THR A 138 -11.79 -3.77 -0.69
C THR A 138 -10.76 -4.50 -1.53
N LEU A 139 -10.67 -5.81 -1.36
CA LEU A 139 -9.89 -6.72 -2.19
C LEU A 139 -10.85 -7.67 -2.92
N SER A 140 -11.01 -7.49 -4.22
CA SER A 140 -11.76 -8.41 -5.10
C SER A 140 -10.78 -9.33 -5.80
N SER A 141 -10.78 -10.61 -5.46
CA SER A 141 -9.78 -11.59 -5.89
C SER A 141 -10.42 -12.78 -6.58
N LYS A 142 -9.92 -13.13 -7.78
CA LYS A 142 -10.33 -14.32 -8.54
C LYS A 142 -9.10 -15.11 -8.96
N GLY A 143 -9.20 -16.43 -8.90
CA GLY A 143 -8.06 -17.27 -9.29
C GLY A 143 -8.30 -18.75 -9.01
N THR A 144 -7.18 -19.47 -8.93
CA THR A 144 -7.14 -20.90 -8.63
C THR A 144 -6.22 -21.10 -7.43
N GLY A 145 -6.74 -21.71 -6.37
CA GLY A 145 -5.96 -22.04 -5.18
C GLY A 145 -5.01 -23.22 -5.41
N ALA A 146 -4.14 -23.48 -4.43
CA ALA A 146 -3.11 -24.54 -4.51
C ALA A 146 -3.66 -25.95 -4.78
N LYS A 147 -4.92 -26.20 -4.40
CA LYS A 147 -5.61 -27.46 -4.63
C LYS A 147 -6.38 -27.53 -5.98
N GLY A 148 -6.18 -26.53 -6.86
CA GLY A 148 -6.83 -26.48 -8.15
C GLY A 148 -8.28 -25.95 -8.14
N ALA A 149 -8.84 -25.58 -6.98
CA ALA A 149 -10.18 -25.04 -6.87
C ALA A 149 -10.21 -23.55 -7.24
N ALA A 150 -11.14 -23.17 -8.11
CA ALA A 150 -11.37 -21.75 -8.41
C ALA A 150 -11.96 -21.02 -7.22
N TYR A 151 -11.59 -19.75 -7.05
CA TYR A 151 -12.15 -18.87 -6.02
C TYR A 151 -12.57 -17.51 -6.61
N ASP A 152 -13.56 -16.90 -5.98
CA ASP A 152 -14.02 -15.53 -6.23
C ASP A 152 -14.37 -14.88 -4.89
N ASN A 153 -13.42 -14.15 -4.31
CA ASN A 153 -13.52 -13.58 -2.98
C ASN A 153 -13.62 -12.05 -3.05
N VAL A 154 -14.47 -11.49 -2.21
CA VAL A 154 -14.48 -10.06 -1.91
C VAL A 154 -14.22 -9.91 -0.42
N MET A 155 -13.06 -9.37 -0.07
CA MET A 155 -12.67 -9.10 1.32
C MET A 155 -12.74 -7.61 1.56
N VAL A 156 -13.47 -7.21 2.58
CA VAL A 156 -13.65 -5.82 3.00
C VAL A 156 -12.96 -5.63 4.35
N PHE A 157 -12.21 -4.55 4.44
CA PHE A 157 -11.45 -4.21 5.65
C PHE A 157 -11.77 -2.79 6.05
N ASP A 158 -11.92 -2.57 7.34
CA ASP A 158 -12.04 -1.24 7.93
C ASP A 158 -10.67 -0.76 8.42
N ARG A 159 -10.40 0.53 8.23
CA ARG A 159 -9.17 1.18 8.72
C ARG A 159 -9.18 1.22 10.24
N GLN A 160 -8.02 0.99 10.85
CA GLN A 160 -7.80 1.08 12.29
C GLN A 160 -7.19 2.43 12.68
#